data_788276b1aa9274c6560b2ba760b76523
#
_entry.id   788276b1aa9274c6560b2ba760b76523
#
_cell.length_a   1.000
_cell.length_b   1.000
_cell.length_c   1.000
_cell.angle_alpha   90.00
_cell.angle_beta   90.00
_cell.angle_gamma   90.00
#
_symmetry.space_group_name_H-M   'P 1'
#
loop_
_entity.id
_entity.type
_entity.pdbx_description
1 polymer ?
#
loop_
_entity_poly.entity_id
_entity_poly.type
_entity_poly.pdbx_seq_one_letter_code
_entity_poly.pdbx_strand_id
1 'polypeptide(L)' 'MLDPEKIYKEYSKTVFRYLYAKTGDSHISEEITQETFYQAIRRISSFDGSCKVTTWLCAIAKNQLLKYYRKHPR' A
#
# COMPACT_ATOMS: atom_id res chain seq x y z
N MET A 1 -2.39 -13.91 14.00
CA MET A 1 -1.33 -13.17 13.30
C MET A 1 -1.65 -13.09 11.81
N LEU A 2 -1.40 -11.95 11.20
CA LEU A 2 -1.65 -11.77 9.76
C LEU A 2 -0.59 -12.51 8.93
N ASP A 3 -1.07 -13.21 7.90
CA ASP A 3 -0.19 -13.92 6.97
C ASP A 3 0.14 -12.99 5.80
N PRO A 4 1.42 -12.64 5.58
CA PRO A 4 1.81 -11.71 4.51
C PRO A 4 1.33 -12.12 3.13
N GLU A 5 1.40 -13.40 2.80
CA GLU A 5 0.99 -13.89 1.49
C GLU A 5 -0.50 -13.74 1.28
N LYS A 6 -1.30 -14.06 2.30
CA LYS A 6 -2.76 -13.91 2.22
C LYS A 6 -3.16 -12.44 2.12
N ILE A 7 -2.47 -11.57 2.85
CA ILE A 7 -2.74 -10.13 2.79
C ILE A 7 -2.50 -9.61 1.38
N TYR A 8 -1.40 -10.01 0.76
CA TYR A 8 -1.09 -9.59 -0.60
C TYR A 8 -2.18 -10.07 -1.58
N LYS A 9 -2.49 -11.36 -1.53
CA LYS A 9 -3.50 -11.93 -2.43
C LYS A 9 -4.87 -11.28 -2.26
N GLU A 10 -5.26 -11.01 -1.03
CA GLU A 10 -6.59 -10.50 -0.74
C GLU A 10 -6.73 -9.01 -1.01
N TYR A 11 -5.69 -8.22 -0.74
CA TYR A 11 -5.82 -6.77 -0.73
C TYR A 11 -5.01 -6.04 -1.81
N SER A 12 -4.21 -6.73 -2.62
CA SER A 12 -3.38 -6.04 -3.61
C SER A 12 -4.21 -5.25 -4.63
N LYS A 13 -5.32 -5.79 -5.07
CA LYS A 13 -6.19 -5.09 -6.02
C LYS A 13 -6.84 -3.85 -5.39
N THR A 14 -7.21 -3.96 -4.13
CA THR A 14 -7.81 -2.83 -3.40
C THR A 14 -6.81 -1.69 -3.28
N VAL A 15 -5.57 -2.00 -2.91
CA VAL A 15 -4.51 -1.00 -2.79
C VAL A 15 -4.20 -0.40 -4.16
N PHE A 16 -4.11 -1.22 -5.19
CA PHE A 16 -3.87 -0.74 -6.55
C PHE A 16 -4.95 0.24 -6.99
N ARG A 17 -6.23 -0.10 -6.78
CA ARG A 17 -7.34 0.77 -7.16
C ARG A 17 -7.31 2.10 -6.42
N TYR A 18 -6.96 2.05 -5.14
CA TYR A 18 -6.80 3.27 -4.34
C TYR A 18 -5.75 4.19 -4.95
N LEU A 19 -4.61 3.62 -5.30
CA LEU A 19 -3.51 4.39 -5.89
C LEU A 19 -3.83 4.86 -7.30
N TYR A 20 -4.46 4.01 -8.09
CA TYR A 20 -4.84 4.38 -9.45
C TYR A 20 -5.83 5.54 -9.48
N ALA A 21 -6.76 5.56 -8.53
CA ALA A 21 -7.72 6.67 -8.41
C ALA A 21 -7.01 8.00 -8.16
N LYS A 22 -5.84 7.96 -7.51
CA LYS A 22 -5.08 9.16 -7.19
C LYS A 22 -4.09 9.55 -8.28
N THR A 23 -3.49 8.59 -8.95
CA THR A 23 -2.41 8.86 -9.91
C THR A 23 -2.88 8.87 -11.36
N GLY A 24 -3.91 8.09 -11.68
CA GLY A 24 -4.33 7.89 -13.06
C GLY A 24 -3.32 7.16 -13.91
N ASP A 25 -2.31 6.53 -13.30
CA ASP A 25 -1.19 5.90 -13.99
C ASP A 25 -1.00 4.49 -13.46
N SER A 26 -1.20 3.50 -14.34
CA SER A 26 -1.13 2.10 -13.91
C SER A 26 0.27 1.67 -13.53
N HIS A 27 1.29 2.20 -14.20
CA HIS A 27 2.68 1.85 -13.91
C HIS A 27 3.11 2.35 -12.54
N ILE A 28 2.83 3.62 -12.25
CA ILE A 28 3.13 4.21 -10.94
C ILE A 28 2.34 3.49 -9.86
N SER A 29 1.06 3.23 -10.11
CA SER A 29 0.20 2.55 -9.13
C SER A 29 0.71 1.16 -8.79
N GLU A 30 1.18 0.41 -9.80
CA GLU A 30 1.73 -0.92 -9.58
C GLU A 30 3.01 -0.85 -8.75
N GLU A 31 3.90 0.07 -9.09
CA GLU A 31 5.17 0.26 -8.38
C GLU A 31 4.91 0.60 -6.91
N ILE A 32 3.99 1.53 -6.64
CA ILE A 32 3.68 1.94 -5.28
C ILE A 32 2.94 0.84 -4.52
N THR A 33 2.11 0.06 -5.22
CA THR A 33 1.45 -1.09 -4.59
C THR A 33 2.48 -2.09 -4.06
N GLN A 34 3.49 -2.42 -4.87
CA GLN A 34 4.55 -3.33 -4.44
C GLN A 34 5.29 -2.77 -3.23
N GLU A 35 5.66 -1.50 -3.28
CA GLU A 35 6.35 -0.87 -2.15
C GLU A 35 5.49 -0.83 -0.89
N THR A 36 4.19 -0.61 -1.05
CA THR A 36 3.25 -0.62 0.06
C THR A 36 3.27 -1.98 0.78
N PHE A 37 3.19 -3.07 0.02
CA PHE A 37 3.20 -4.40 0.64
C PHE A 37 4.56 -4.76 1.21
N TYR A 38 5.64 -4.29 0.62
CA TYR A 38 6.96 -4.47 1.20
C TYR A 38 7.02 -3.82 2.58
N GLN A 39 6.56 -2.58 2.70
CA GLN A 39 6.54 -1.89 3.98
C GLN A 39 5.56 -2.51 4.97
N ALA A 40 4.40 -2.95 4.48
CA ALA A 40 3.40 -3.60 5.33
C ALA A 40 3.95 -4.90 5.93
N ILE A 41 4.62 -5.70 5.14
CA ILE A 41 5.19 -6.96 5.60
C ILE A 41 6.25 -6.71 6.67
N ARG A 42 7.08 -5.69 6.49
CA ARG A 42 8.08 -5.32 7.50
C ARG A 42 7.47 -4.87 8.82
N ARG A 43 6.25 -4.35 8.79
CA ARG A 43 5.57 -3.80 9.96
C ARG A 43 4.42 -4.66 10.44
N ILE A 44 4.31 -5.87 9.91
CA ILE A 44 3.12 -6.69 10.17
C ILE A 44 2.95 -7.03 11.65
N SER A 45 4.06 -7.18 12.37
CA SER A 45 4.01 -7.47 13.81
C SER A 45 3.53 -6.29 14.65
N SER A 46 3.57 -5.07 14.11
CA SER A 46 3.10 -3.89 14.82
C SER A 46 1.62 -3.60 14.58
N PHE A 47 0.97 -4.34 13.69
CA PHE A 47 -0.46 -4.17 13.46
C PHE A 47 -1.22 -4.81 14.63
N ASP A 48 -1.95 -3.98 15.37
CA ASP A 48 -2.62 -4.41 16.60
C ASP A 48 -4.14 -4.61 16.44
N GLY A 49 -4.66 -4.50 15.22
CA GLY A 49 -6.08 -4.67 14.98
C GLY A 49 -6.94 -3.45 15.33
N SER A 50 -6.31 -2.32 15.62
CA SER A 50 -7.05 -1.10 15.99
C SER A 50 -7.85 -0.52 14.83
N CYS A 51 -7.57 -0.94 13.60
CA CYS A 51 -8.31 -0.53 12.41
C CYS A 51 -8.41 -1.70 11.44
N LYS A 52 -9.18 -1.52 10.37
CA LYS A 52 -9.27 -2.55 9.33
C LYS A 52 -7.96 -2.66 8.60
N VAL A 53 -7.65 -3.88 8.11
CA VAL A 53 -6.43 -4.12 7.34
C VAL A 53 -6.35 -3.18 6.13
N THR A 54 -7.48 -2.97 5.43
CA THR A 54 -7.52 -2.07 4.28
C THR A 54 -7.17 -0.63 4.66
N THR A 55 -7.66 -0.16 5.80
CA THR A 55 -7.35 1.18 6.28
C THR A 55 -5.85 1.32 6.56
N TRP A 56 -5.29 0.31 7.21
CA TRP A 56 -3.86 0.27 7.52
C TRP A 56 -3.01 0.28 6.25
N LEU A 57 -3.37 -0.59 5.29
CA LEU A 57 -2.63 -0.68 4.02
C LEU A 57 -2.73 0.61 3.21
N CYS A 58 -3.91 1.21 3.14
CA CYS A 58 -4.09 2.46 2.39
C CYS A 58 -3.34 3.63 3.04
N ALA A 59 -3.20 3.63 4.36
CA ALA A 59 -2.38 4.64 5.04
C ALA A 59 -0.91 4.50 4.64
N ILE A 60 -0.41 3.27 4.58
CA ILE A 60 0.95 3.00 4.12
C ILE A 60 1.09 3.43 2.65
N ALA A 61 0.12 3.08 1.81
CA ALA A 61 0.12 3.43 0.39
C ALA A 61 0.18 4.95 0.19
N LYS A 62 -0.61 5.68 0.95
CA LYS A 62 -0.60 7.14 0.88
C LYS A 62 0.78 7.70 1.19
N ASN A 63 1.43 7.19 2.24
CA ASN A 63 2.77 7.63 2.61
C ASN A 63 3.79 7.30 1.54
N GLN A 64 3.70 6.13 0.93
CA GLN A 64 4.61 5.75 -0.14
C GLN A 64 4.40 6.62 -1.38
N LEU A 65 3.16 6.97 -1.69
CA LEU A 65 2.86 7.85 -2.81
C LEU A 65 3.44 9.25 -2.59
N LEU A 66 3.33 9.77 -1.36
CA LEU A 66 3.91 11.08 -1.03
C LEU A 66 5.42 11.06 -1.19
N LYS A 67 6.08 9.98 -0.77
CA LYS A 67 7.53 9.82 -0.96
C LYS A 67 7.89 9.77 -2.44
N TYR A 68 7.08 9.09 -3.23
CA TYR A 68 7.29 9.02 -4.67
C TYR A 68 7.25 10.41 -5.31
N TYR A 69 6.25 11.22 -4.95
CA TYR A 69 6.10 12.56 -5.50
C TYR A 69 7.23 13.51 -5.06
N ARG A 70 7.81 13.30 -3.90
CA ARG A 70 8.98 14.08 -3.46
C ARG A 70 10.20 13.78 -4.33
N LYS A 71 10.37 12.51 -4.74
CA LYS A 71 11.48 12.11 -5.60
C LYS A 71 11.25 12.43 -7.06
N HIS A 72 9.98 12.51 -7.47
CA HIS A 72 9.60 12.75 -8.85
C HIS A 72 8.62 13.91 -8.92
N PRO A 73 9.07 15.14 -8.64
CA PRO A 73 8.18 16.30 -8.68
C PRO A 73 7.71 16.55 -10.11
N ARG A 74 6.47 17.00 -10.22
CA ARG A 74 5.87 17.34 -11.49
C ARG A 74 6.24 18.76 -11.91
#